data_b149442e4dccb9a51c6ad6a02256446a
#
_entry.id   b149442e4dccb9a51c6ad6a02256446a
#
_cell.length_a   1.000
_cell.length_b   1.000
_cell.length_c   1.000
_cell.angle_alpha   90.00
_cell.angle_beta   90.00
_cell.angle_gamma   90.00
#
_symmetry.space_group_name_H-M   'P 1'
#
loop_
_entity.id
_entity.type
_entity.pdbx_description
1 polymer ?
#
loop_
_entity_poly.entity_id
_entity_poly.type
_entity_poly.pdbx_seq_one_letter_code
_entity_poly.pdbx_strand_id
1 'polypeptide(L)'
;MANKLSITELETLIASVVTEAGISNTSFVETRNNVVGLLDKIGKIVTLDSVFTIDKLARFDGEYLSFGKTIEDWYQDLELPTSYDTDGAGALTPNDPSYRPVAYSYTLGRKKIKTTLRNDNIERAVHFEEQLVSIVAMQTKRLEDSMAQYRYGVKREMLAKYIGIAEDEMGGDNTSWSTSSAYSVNDLVKSGSPAKYGIVVKALAASHGKTFAEAVADGYVIVLDLIQEIALPVDSTTGEAFVKQVKEDVEIANDISEGYSLNGNTLGVTEDLVLIVKQGVIPALEVETFAGAFHREDVAVPAEVVVVKDFGSANANYFAVLMDGRGMKLHNTYNATRENMNGDGDFLNIFRHTEDTAYLCRNTFFKAYKAV
;
A
#
# COMPACT_ATOMS: atom_id res chain seq x y z
N MET A 1 -18.73 5.52 9.05
CA MET A 1 -17.60 5.94 9.92
C MET A 1 -17.66 5.08 11.16
N ALA A 2 -16.70 4.18 11.33
CA ALA A 2 -16.60 3.38 12.54
C ALA A 2 -16.23 4.35 13.70
N ASN A 3 -17.00 4.33 14.77
CA ASN A 3 -16.71 5.12 15.96
C ASN A 3 -15.42 4.60 16.59
N LYS A 4 -14.40 5.46 16.60
CA LYS A 4 -13.15 5.20 17.33
C LYS A 4 -13.44 5.27 18.82
N LEU A 5 -13.25 4.16 19.54
CA LEU A 5 -13.33 4.16 20.99
C LEU A 5 -12.10 4.87 21.58
N SER A 6 -12.33 5.87 22.42
CA SER A 6 -11.28 6.48 23.22
C SER A 6 -10.85 5.54 24.34
N ILE A 7 -9.68 5.79 24.95
CA ILE A 7 -9.22 5.00 26.12
C ILE A 7 -10.27 5.05 27.24
N THR A 8 -10.85 6.20 27.50
CA THR A 8 -11.88 6.40 28.51
C THR A 8 -13.15 5.59 28.21
N GLU A 9 -13.56 5.49 26.94
CA GLU A 9 -14.70 4.66 26.54
C GLU A 9 -14.38 3.18 26.68
N LEU A 10 -13.14 2.75 26.36
CA LEU A 10 -12.68 1.39 26.56
C LEU A 10 -12.63 1.04 28.06
N GLU A 11 -12.08 1.90 28.90
CA GLU A 11 -12.06 1.73 30.35
C GLU A 11 -13.49 1.64 30.92
N THR A 12 -14.41 2.49 30.47
CA THR A 12 -15.83 2.46 30.88
C THR A 12 -16.49 1.16 30.47
N LEU A 13 -16.21 0.66 29.25
CA LEU A 13 -16.73 -0.61 28.76
C LEU A 13 -16.20 -1.78 29.59
N ILE A 14 -14.89 -1.78 29.87
CA ILE A 14 -14.26 -2.82 30.69
C ILE A 14 -14.83 -2.79 32.09
N ALA A 15 -14.99 -1.63 32.71
CA ALA A 15 -15.59 -1.48 34.03
C ALA A 15 -17.04 -1.99 34.06
N SER A 16 -17.84 -1.73 33.03
CA SER A 16 -19.22 -2.24 32.93
C SER A 16 -19.26 -3.77 32.87
N VAL A 17 -18.36 -4.39 32.09
CA VAL A 17 -18.27 -5.84 31.97
C VAL A 17 -17.74 -6.47 33.28
N VAL A 18 -16.81 -5.84 33.95
CA VAL A 18 -16.31 -6.27 35.28
C VAL A 18 -17.45 -6.23 36.32
N THR A 19 -18.24 -5.17 36.33
CA THR A 19 -19.42 -5.04 37.21
C THR A 19 -20.48 -6.08 36.89
N GLU A 20 -20.80 -6.28 35.62
CA GLU A 20 -21.76 -7.27 35.16
C GLU A 20 -21.35 -8.71 35.49
N ALA A 21 -20.05 -9.00 35.44
CA ALA A 21 -19.48 -10.30 35.82
C ALA A 21 -19.45 -10.54 37.33
N GLY A 22 -19.83 -9.57 38.18
CA GLY A 22 -19.90 -9.69 39.63
C GLY A 22 -18.53 -9.91 40.30
N ILE A 23 -17.47 -9.30 39.73
CA ILE A 23 -16.12 -9.43 40.25
C ILE A 23 -16.02 -8.66 41.57
N SER A 24 -16.15 -9.38 42.68
CA SER A 24 -15.87 -8.84 43.99
C SER A 24 -14.48 -9.29 44.46
N ASN A 25 -13.78 -8.45 45.18
CA ASN A 25 -12.40 -8.54 45.66
C ASN A 25 -12.05 -9.78 46.52
N THR A 26 -12.73 -10.90 46.39
CA THR A 26 -12.66 -11.95 47.41
C THR A 26 -11.81 -13.17 47.07
N SER A 27 -11.43 -13.40 45.83
CA SER A 27 -10.44 -14.44 45.50
C SER A 27 -9.68 -14.14 44.19
N PHE A 28 -8.36 -14.38 44.26
CA PHE A 28 -7.46 -14.23 43.12
C PHE A 28 -7.84 -15.13 41.93
N VAL A 29 -8.33 -16.35 42.17
CA VAL A 29 -8.74 -17.31 41.13
C VAL A 29 -9.96 -16.82 40.37
N GLU A 30 -10.94 -16.23 41.06
CA GLU A 30 -12.13 -15.63 40.43
C GLU A 30 -11.75 -14.41 39.60
N THR A 31 -10.92 -13.53 40.14
CA THR A 31 -10.40 -12.34 39.41
C THR A 31 -9.69 -12.78 38.11
N ARG A 32 -8.87 -13.82 38.17
CA ARG A 32 -8.15 -14.36 37.03
C ARG A 32 -9.08 -14.92 35.95
N ASN A 33 -10.04 -15.75 36.32
CA ASN A 33 -10.99 -16.36 35.39
C ASN A 33 -11.87 -15.29 34.72
N ASN A 34 -12.17 -14.24 35.45
CA ASN A 34 -12.94 -13.10 34.98
C ASN A 34 -12.14 -12.23 34.00
N VAL A 35 -10.82 -12.04 34.23
CA VAL A 35 -9.92 -11.36 33.28
C VAL A 35 -9.87 -12.10 31.93
N VAL A 36 -9.82 -13.45 31.96
CA VAL A 36 -9.84 -14.26 30.75
C VAL A 36 -11.16 -14.09 29.99
N GLY A 37 -12.30 -14.20 30.68
CA GLY A 37 -13.63 -13.96 30.09
C GLY A 37 -13.82 -12.53 29.58
N LEU A 38 -13.20 -11.54 30.23
CA LEU A 38 -13.18 -10.15 29.83
C LEU A 38 -12.38 -9.97 28.54
N LEU A 39 -11.20 -10.56 28.43
CA LEU A 39 -10.34 -10.48 27.25
C LEU A 39 -10.99 -11.13 26.03
N ASP A 40 -11.73 -12.21 26.20
CA ASP A 40 -12.47 -12.85 25.09
C ASP A 40 -13.63 -11.95 24.60
N LYS A 41 -14.33 -11.28 25.50
CA LYS A 41 -15.37 -10.29 25.17
C LYS A 41 -14.78 -9.04 24.51
N ILE A 42 -13.66 -8.50 25.04
CA ILE A 42 -12.96 -7.35 24.49
C ILE A 42 -12.35 -7.69 23.12
N GLY A 43 -11.84 -8.90 22.93
CA GLY A 43 -11.30 -9.36 21.65
C GLY A 43 -12.30 -9.31 20.50
N LYS A 44 -13.60 -9.29 20.76
CA LYS A 44 -14.66 -9.08 19.76
C LYS A 44 -14.97 -7.60 19.48
N ILE A 45 -14.59 -6.70 20.40
CA ILE A 45 -14.95 -5.28 20.36
C ILE A 45 -13.75 -4.43 19.92
N VAL A 46 -12.53 -4.82 20.30
CA VAL A 46 -11.27 -4.08 20.08
C VAL A 46 -10.63 -4.33 18.71
N THR A 47 -11.36 -4.87 17.76
CA THR A 47 -10.97 -4.78 16.34
C THR A 47 -11.05 -3.34 15.80
N LEU A 48 -11.32 -2.38 16.70
CA LEU A 48 -11.45 -0.96 16.39
C LEU A 48 -10.15 -0.20 16.73
N ASP A 49 -9.71 0.56 15.80
CA ASP A 49 -8.53 1.44 15.71
C ASP A 49 -7.77 1.78 17.00
N SER A 50 -6.45 1.57 16.97
CA SER A 50 -5.51 2.06 17.97
C SER A 50 -5.56 3.58 18.12
N VAL A 51 -5.73 4.07 19.36
CA VAL A 51 -5.83 5.52 19.65
C VAL A 51 -4.46 6.22 19.60
N PHE A 52 -3.37 5.50 19.79
CA PHE A 52 -2.02 6.08 19.87
C PHE A 52 -1.20 5.90 18.59
N THR A 53 -1.48 4.90 17.78
CA THR A 53 -0.73 4.66 16.54
C THR A 53 -1.54 5.18 15.37
N ILE A 54 -1.11 6.32 14.83
CA ILE A 54 -1.66 6.84 13.58
C ILE A 54 -0.94 6.12 12.44
N ASP A 55 -1.66 5.26 11.76
CA ASP A 55 -1.17 4.66 10.52
C ASP A 55 -1.36 5.64 9.37
N LYS A 56 -0.29 6.30 8.96
CA LYS A 56 -0.29 7.25 7.84
C LYS A 56 -0.62 6.60 6.50
N LEU A 57 -0.45 5.27 6.41
CA LEU A 57 -0.76 4.47 5.23
C LEU A 57 -2.07 3.68 5.39
N ALA A 58 -2.98 4.10 6.30
CA ALA A 58 -4.28 3.47 6.52
C ALA A 58 -5.15 3.41 5.27
N ARG A 59 -4.96 4.35 4.33
CA ARG A 59 -5.62 4.35 3.03
C ARG A 59 -5.38 3.07 2.21
N PHE A 60 -4.25 2.43 2.41
CA PHE A 60 -3.87 1.19 1.76
C PHE A 60 -4.33 -0.07 2.51
N ASP A 61 -5.15 0.07 3.55
CA ASP A 61 -5.83 -1.05 4.16
C ASP A 61 -6.92 -1.57 3.23
N GLY A 62 -6.86 -2.86 2.97
CA GLY A 62 -7.87 -3.59 2.21
C GLY A 62 -8.98 -4.14 3.12
N GLU A 63 -10.02 -4.68 2.51
CA GLU A 63 -11.10 -5.35 3.21
C GLU A 63 -10.65 -6.69 3.80
N TYR A 64 -11.41 -7.19 4.79
CA TYR A 64 -11.20 -8.53 5.33
C TYR A 64 -11.65 -9.58 4.31
N LEU A 65 -10.75 -10.49 3.95
CA LEU A 65 -11.04 -11.59 3.03
C LEU A 65 -11.48 -12.82 3.82
N SER A 66 -12.76 -13.13 3.81
CA SER A 66 -13.32 -14.29 4.50
C SER A 66 -13.06 -15.61 3.76
N PHE A 67 -12.90 -15.55 2.44
CA PHE A 67 -12.64 -16.71 1.59
C PHE A 67 -11.56 -16.42 0.57
N GLY A 68 -10.61 -17.36 0.45
CA GLY A 68 -9.49 -17.22 -0.48
C GLY A 68 -8.39 -16.30 0.04
N LYS A 69 -7.24 -16.39 -0.59
CA LYS A 69 -6.05 -15.59 -0.24
C LYS A 69 -5.42 -14.97 -1.47
N THR A 70 -5.91 -15.32 -2.64
CA THR A 70 -5.42 -14.84 -3.93
C THR A 70 -6.36 -13.75 -4.43
N ILE A 71 -5.80 -12.64 -4.85
CA ILE A 71 -6.51 -11.54 -5.49
C ILE A 71 -6.05 -11.54 -6.92
N GLU A 72 -7.00 -11.64 -7.84
CA GLU A 72 -6.74 -11.59 -9.29
C GLU A 72 -7.18 -10.22 -9.79
N ASP A 73 -6.34 -9.62 -10.61
CA ASP A 73 -6.62 -8.39 -11.32
C ASP A 73 -6.79 -8.70 -12.80
N TRP A 74 -7.88 -8.23 -13.39
CA TRP A 74 -8.21 -8.48 -14.77
C TRP A 74 -8.14 -7.17 -15.53
N TYR A 75 -7.29 -7.12 -16.55
CA TYR A 75 -7.21 -6.01 -17.46
C TYR A 75 -7.67 -6.47 -18.85
N GLN A 76 -8.48 -5.66 -19.50
CA GLN A 76 -8.91 -5.85 -20.88
C GLN A 76 -8.38 -4.68 -21.70
N ASP A 77 -7.68 -5.00 -22.79
CA ASP A 77 -7.22 -3.99 -23.74
C ASP A 77 -8.40 -3.27 -24.41
N LEU A 78 -8.25 -1.97 -24.64
CA LEU A 78 -9.25 -1.18 -25.33
C LEU A 78 -9.25 -1.53 -26.83
N GLU A 79 -10.43 -1.70 -27.38
CA GLU A 79 -10.63 -1.90 -28.81
C GLU A 79 -10.64 -0.56 -29.52
N LEU A 80 -9.83 -0.41 -30.57
CA LEU A 80 -9.84 0.78 -31.39
C LEU A 80 -10.97 0.68 -32.45
N PRO A 81 -11.66 1.78 -32.76
CA PRO A 81 -12.68 1.79 -33.82
C PRO A 81 -12.02 1.49 -35.17
N THR A 82 -12.58 0.55 -35.88
CA THR A 82 -12.17 0.22 -37.24
C THR A 82 -13.03 0.99 -38.29
N SER A 83 -12.49 1.15 -39.47
CA SER A 83 -13.27 1.77 -40.59
C SER A 83 -14.54 0.98 -40.85
N TYR A 84 -15.63 1.68 -41.14
CA TYR A 84 -16.88 1.05 -41.49
C TYR A 84 -16.72 0.26 -42.80
N ASP A 85 -17.04 -1.04 -42.75
CA ASP A 85 -17.03 -1.93 -43.91
C ASP A 85 -18.42 -1.90 -44.55
N THR A 86 -18.54 -1.20 -45.67
CA THR A 86 -19.78 -1.10 -46.43
C THR A 86 -20.15 -2.40 -47.18
N ASP A 87 -19.16 -3.24 -47.44
CA ASP A 87 -19.38 -4.48 -48.24
C ASP A 87 -19.63 -5.68 -47.31
N GLY A 88 -19.49 -5.49 -45.98
CA GLY A 88 -19.78 -6.51 -44.97
C GLY A 88 -18.81 -7.72 -44.99
N ALA A 89 -17.66 -7.58 -45.65
CA ALA A 89 -16.70 -8.67 -45.80
C ALA A 89 -16.14 -9.17 -44.43
N GLY A 90 -16.06 -8.28 -43.43
CA GLY A 90 -15.64 -8.58 -42.08
C GLY A 90 -16.73 -8.94 -41.08
N ALA A 91 -18.02 -8.89 -41.49
CA ALA A 91 -19.16 -8.96 -40.56
C ALA A 91 -19.26 -10.28 -39.75
N LEU A 92 -18.66 -11.36 -40.25
CA LEU A 92 -18.66 -12.67 -39.60
C LEU A 92 -17.28 -13.03 -38.99
N THR A 93 -16.32 -12.11 -39.03
CA THR A 93 -15.00 -12.36 -38.44
C THR A 93 -15.10 -12.12 -36.92
N PRO A 94 -14.81 -13.14 -36.08
CA PRO A 94 -14.81 -12.94 -34.64
C PRO A 94 -13.69 -11.99 -34.23
N ASN A 95 -13.96 -11.07 -33.33
CA ASN A 95 -12.98 -10.24 -32.67
C ASN A 95 -12.96 -10.66 -31.20
N ASP A 96 -12.06 -11.56 -30.87
CA ASP A 96 -11.95 -12.08 -29.52
C ASP A 96 -11.21 -11.06 -28.63
N PRO A 97 -11.82 -10.60 -27.52
CA PRO A 97 -11.17 -9.64 -26.62
C PRO A 97 -9.92 -10.26 -25.98
N SER A 98 -8.87 -9.45 -25.89
CA SER A 98 -7.64 -9.83 -25.20
C SER A 98 -7.80 -9.61 -23.70
N TYR A 99 -7.76 -10.67 -22.92
CA TYR A 99 -7.78 -10.60 -21.45
C TYR A 99 -6.38 -10.81 -20.89
N ARG A 100 -5.97 -9.94 -19.99
CA ARG A 100 -4.71 -10.09 -19.27
C ARG A 100 -5.01 -10.31 -17.78
N PRO A 101 -5.26 -11.56 -17.34
CA PRO A 101 -5.41 -11.85 -15.94
C PRO A 101 -4.01 -11.79 -15.28
N VAL A 102 -3.90 -11.02 -14.25
CA VAL A 102 -2.65 -10.89 -13.50
C VAL A 102 -2.96 -10.97 -12.01
N ALA A 103 -2.44 -12.01 -11.35
CA ALA A 103 -2.54 -12.15 -9.91
C ALA A 103 -1.22 -11.72 -9.27
N TYR A 104 -1.21 -10.56 -8.65
CA TYR A 104 -0.08 -10.05 -7.87
C TYR A 104 -0.44 -9.95 -6.40
N SER A 105 -0.87 -11.07 -5.83
CA SER A 105 -1.09 -11.18 -4.40
C SER A 105 -0.05 -12.09 -3.77
N TYR A 106 0.45 -11.68 -2.63
CA TYR A 106 1.39 -12.44 -1.82
C TYR A 106 0.82 -12.60 -0.41
N THR A 107 0.56 -13.84 -0.02
CA THR A 107 0.11 -14.14 1.34
C THR A 107 1.32 -14.11 2.27
N LEU A 108 1.26 -13.20 3.24
CA LEU A 108 2.24 -13.12 4.32
C LEU A 108 1.97 -14.26 5.31
N GLY A 109 3.02 -14.98 5.70
CA GLY A 109 2.88 -16.04 6.68
C GLY A 109 2.27 -15.54 7.99
N ARG A 110 1.50 -16.41 8.67
CA ARG A 110 0.89 -16.10 9.97
C ARG A 110 1.90 -15.50 10.94
N LYS A 111 1.56 -14.36 11.52
CA LYS A 111 2.32 -13.71 12.56
C LYS A 111 1.56 -13.75 13.87
N LYS A 112 2.30 -13.74 14.96
CA LYS A 112 1.73 -13.65 16.30
C LYS A 112 2.46 -12.60 17.12
N ILE A 113 1.70 -11.81 17.84
CA ILE A 113 2.20 -10.90 18.85
C ILE A 113 1.82 -11.49 20.20
N LYS A 114 2.76 -11.53 21.14
CA LYS A 114 2.57 -12.14 22.45
C LYS A 114 2.73 -11.09 23.53
N THR A 115 1.82 -11.07 24.48
CA THR A 115 2.01 -10.43 25.79
C THR A 115 1.80 -11.43 26.89
N THR A 116 2.45 -11.22 28.04
CA THR A 116 2.36 -12.11 29.21
C THR A 116 1.91 -11.30 30.41
N LEU A 117 0.87 -11.79 31.06
CA LEU A 117 0.40 -11.30 32.36
C LEU A 117 0.91 -12.28 33.42
N ARG A 118 1.75 -11.81 34.35
CA ARG A 118 2.20 -12.59 35.51
C ARG A 118 1.30 -12.29 36.69
N ASN A 119 0.87 -13.32 37.38
CA ASN A 119 -0.02 -13.21 38.51
C ASN A 119 0.60 -12.38 39.63
N ASP A 120 1.90 -12.56 39.94
CA ASP A 120 2.63 -11.76 40.91
C ASP A 120 2.55 -10.25 40.63
N ASN A 121 2.58 -9.86 39.36
CA ASN A 121 2.52 -8.44 38.98
C ASN A 121 1.09 -7.91 39.13
N ILE A 122 0.10 -8.75 38.91
CA ILE A 122 -1.31 -8.39 39.10
C ILE A 122 -1.60 -8.24 40.59
N GLU A 123 -1.16 -9.18 41.45
CA GLU A 123 -1.34 -9.11 42.88
C GLU A 123 -0.68 -7.90 43.52
N ARG A 124 0.51 -7.53 43.04
CA ARG A 124 1.23 -6.34 43.53
C ARG A 124 0.65 -5.03 43.05
N ALA A 125 0.06 -5.01 41.83
CA ALA A 125 -0.43 -3.80 41.19
C ALA A 125 -1.91 -3.55 41.48
N VAL A 126 -2.69 -4.59 41.81
CA VAL A 126 -4.16 -4.51 41.96
C VAL A 126 -4.53 -4.49 43.42
N HIS A 127 -4.58 -3.30 44.02
CA HIS A 127 -5.20 -3.08 45.33
C HIS A 127 -6.68 -2.65 45.20
N PHE A 128 -7.08 -2.17 43.99
CA PHE A 128 -8.41 -1.70 43.69
C PHE A 128 -8.84 -2.19 42.31
N GLU A 129 -10.15 -2.40 42.14
CA GLU A 129 -10.78 -2.86 40.88
C GLU A 129 -10.43 -1.98 39.67
N GLU A 130 -10.40 -0.68 39.84
CA GLU A 130 -10.01 0.30 38.81
C GLU A 130 -8.60 0.07 38.25
N GLN A 131 -7.66 -0.40 39.06
CA GLN A 131 -6.31 -0.69 38.64
C GLN A 131 -6.22 -1.94 37.74
N LEU A 132 -7.06 -2.96 38.01
CA LEU A 132 -7.17 -4.14 37.15
C LEU A 132 -7.68 -3.76 35.76
N VAL A 133 -8.74 -2.94 35.70
CA VAL A 133 -9.29 -2.42 34.46
C VAL A 133 -8.24 -1.69 33.64
N SER A 134 -7.48 -0.81 34.28
CA SER A 134 -6.40 -0.05 33.63
C SER A 134 -5.29 -0.95 33.09
N ILE A 135 -4.87 -1.99 33.83
CA ILE A 135 -3.84 -2.94 33.38
C ILE A 135 -4.31 -3.74 32.15
N VAL A 136 -5.54 -4.23 32.18
CA VAL A 136 -6.10 -4.97 31.02
C VAL A 136 -6.22 -4.06 29.81
N ALA A 137 -6.72 -2.84 29.97
CA ALA A 137 -6.80 -1.86 28.91
C ALA A 137 -5.43 -1.54 28.29
N MET A 138 -4.41 -1.32 29.14
CA MET A 138 -3.03 -1.09 28.69
C MET A 138 -2.46 -2.27 27.89
N GLN A 139 -2.68 -3.51 28.33
CA GLN A 139 -2.16 -4.69 27.64
C GLN A 139 -2.87 -4.90 26.29
N THR A 140 -4.18 -4.73 26.26
CA THR A 140 -4.96 -4.80 25.02
C THR A 140 -4.50 -3.76 24.02
N LYS A 141 -4.34 -2.51 24.48
CA LYS A 141 -3.87 -1.42 23.66
C LYS A 141 -2.47 -1.68 23.11
N ARG A 142 -1.56 -2.19 23.94
CA ARG A 142 -0.21 -2.56 23.51
C ARG A 142 -0.22 -3.58 22.36
N LEU A 143 -1.13 -4.56 22.40
CA LEU A 143 -1.27 -5.54 21.33
C LEU A 143 -1.77 -4.88 20.04
N GLU A 144 -2.75 -3.99 20.11
CA GLU A 144 -3.29 -3.27 18.96
C GLU A 144 -2.25 -2.29 18.36
N ASP A 145 -1.53 -1.55 19.20
CA ASP A 145 -0.47 -0.65 18.74
C ASP A 145 0.67 -1.42 18.05
N SER A 146 1.03 -2.57 18.60
CA SER A 146 2.05 -3.43 17.99
C SER A 146 1.58 -4.00 16.65
N MET A 147 0.29 -4.31 16.51
CA MET A 147 -0.31 -4.78 15.28
C MET A 147 -0.33 -3.67 14.22
N ALA A 148 -0.76 -2.47 14.59
CA ALA A 148 -0.78 -1.30 13.72
C ALA A 148 0.64 -0.95 13.22
N GLN A 149 1.63 -0.99 14.11
CA GLN A 149 3.03 -0.77 13.75
C GLN A 149 3.56 -1.84 12.78
N TYR A 150 3.22 -3.10 13.00
CA TYR A 150 3.59 -4.19 12.09
C TYR A 150 2.98 -3.97 10.71
N ARG A 151 1.67 -3.70 10.62
CA ARG A 151 0.98 -3.46 9.34
C ARG A 151 1.51 -2.23 8.61
N TYR A 152 1.83 -1.16 9.32
CA TYR A 152 2.51 0.01 8.75
C TYR A 152 3.87 -0.35 8.13
N GLY A 153 4.67 -1.17 8.83
CA GLY A 153 5.94 -1.68 8.32
C GLY A 153 5.76 -2.49 7.03
N VAL A 154 4.78 -3.39 7.00
CA VAL A 154 4.45 -4.18 5.80
C VAL A 154 4.06 -3.29 4.62
N LYS A 155 3.22 -2.27 4.82
CA LYS A 155 2.83 -1.33 3.75
C LYS A 155 4.03 -0.56 3.19
N ARG A 156 4.98 -0.17 4.05
CA ARG A 156 6.23 0.44 3.59
C ARG A 156 7.08 -0.52 2.74
N GLU A 157 7.17 -1.80 3.13
CA GLU A 157 7.86 -2.82 2.34
C GLU A 157 7.16 -3.07 1.01
N MET A 158 5.83 -3.05 0.98
CA MET A 158 5.04 -3.13 -0.26
C MET A 158 5.39 -1.98 -1.21
N LEU A 159 5.43 -0.75 -0.68
CA LEU A 159 5.80 0.43 -1.46
C LEU A 159 7.26 0.33 -1.98
N ALA A 160 8.18 -0.13 -1.14
CA ALA A 160 9.56 -0.36 -1.55
C ALA A 160 9.67 -1.40 -2.69
N LYS A 161 8.88 -2.47 -2.62
CA LYS A 161 8.81 -3.47 -3.70
C LYS A 161 8.19 -2.91 -4.97
N TYR A 162 7.18 -2.06 -4.86
CA TYR A 162 6.55 -1.42 -6.02
C TYR A 162 7.56 -0.56 -6.79
N ILE A 163 8.36 0.23 -6.07
CA ILE A 163 9.49 0.99 -6.64
C ILE A 163 10.52 0.06 -7.29
N GLY A 164 10.89 -1.03 -6.60
CA GLY A 164 11.85 -2.00 -7.12
C GLY A 164 11.39 -2.67 -8.43
N ILE A 165 10.10 -3.00 -8.55
CA ILE A 165 9.54 -3.54 -9.80
C ILE A 165 9.63 -2.49 -10.92
N ALA A 166 9.30 -1.21 -10.63
CA ALA A 166 9.43 -0.14 -11.62
C ALA A 166 10.89 0.06 -12.05
N GLU A 167 11.85 -0.05 -11.13
CA GLU A 167 13.29 0.02 -11.42
C GLU A 167 13.75 -1.16 -12.28
N ASP A 168 13.26 -2.37 -12.02
CA ASP A 168 13.55 -3.55 -12.83
C ASP A 168 12.97 -3.41 -14.25
N GLU A 169 11.75 -2.89 -14.39
CA GLU A 169 11.10 -2.69 -15.69
C GLU A 169 11.77 -1.59 -16.53
N MET A 170 12.36 -0.59 -15.89
CA MET A 170 13.20 0.43 -16.52
C MET A 170 14.70 0.15 -16.36
N GLY A 171 15.05 -1.11 -16.16
CA GLY A 171 16.42 -1.53 -15.85
C GLY A 171 17.32 -1.72 -17.05
N GLY A 172 18.63 -1.75 -16.77
CA GLY A 172 19.67 -1.96 -17.78
C GLY A 172 19.68 -3.35 -18.42
N ASP A 173 19.04 -4.33 -17.78
CA ASP A 173 18.99 -5.73 -18.24
C ASP A 173 17.92 -5.97 -19.33
N ASN A 174 17.09 -4.98 -19.63
CA ASN A 174 16.10 -5.08 -20.69
C ASN A 174 16.75 -5.32 -22.03
N THR A 175 16.07 -6.11 -22.88
CA THR A 175 16.56 -6.48 -24.21
C THR A 175 16.75 -5.24 -25.09
N SER A 176 17.94 -5.07 -25.67
CA SER A 176 18.17 -3.98 -26.62
C SER A 176 17.35 -4.19 -27.89
N TRP A 177 16.65 -3.12 -28.29
CA TRP A 177 15.84 -3.16 -29.52
C TRP A 177 16.64 -3.49 -30.75
N SER A 178 16.14 -4.40 -31.55
CA SER A 178 16.75 -4.79 -32.83
C SER A 178 15.63 -4.97 -33.87
N THR A 179 15.84 -4.45 -35.08
CA THR A 179 14.92 -4.58 -36.20
C THR A 179 14.79 -6.01 -36.72
N SER A 180 15.70 -6.91 -36.33
CA SER A 180 15.76 -8.29 -36.79
C SER A 180 15.24 -9.30 -35.76
N SER A 181 15.06 -8.90 -34.50
CA SER A 181 14.62 -9.80 -33.44
C SER A 181 13.10 -9.97 -33.44
N ALA A 182 12.64 -11.13 -32.97
CA ALA A 182 11.23 -11.33 -32.65
C ALA A 182 10.96 -10.86 -31.23
N TYR A 183 9.77 -10.30 -30.98
CA TYR A 183 9.32 -9.87 -29.67
C TYR A 183 7.93 -10.42 -29.36
N SER A 184 7.77 -10.90 -28.14
CA SER A 184 6.49 -11.35 -27.60
C SER A 184 5.80 -10.26 -26.79
N VAL A 185 4.50 -10.39 -26.60
CA VAL A 185 3.75 -9.50 -25.74
C VAL A 185 4.30 -9.59 -24.30
N ASN A 186 4.48 -8.44 -23.65
CA ASN A 186 5.10 -8.22 -22.35
C ASN A 186 6.65 -8.31 -22.32
N ASP A 187 7.32 -8.41 -23.47
CA ASP A 187 8.79 -8.27 -23.47
C ASP A 187 9.18 -6.83 -23.13
N LEU A 188 10.15 -6.70 -22.23
CA LEU A 188 10.73 -5.41 -21.85
C LEU A 188 11.93 -5.10 -22.76
N VAL A 189 11.90 -3.94 -23.37
CA VAL A 189 12.89 -3.52 -24.37
C VAL A 189 13.46 -2.15 -24.03
N LYS A 190 14.68 -1.90 -24.50
CA LYS A 190 15.34 -0.60 -24.39
C LYS A 190 15.92 -0.15 -25.71
N SER A 191 15.97 1.15 -25.95
CA SER A 191 16.54 1.76 -27.14
C SER A 191 17.13 3.15 -26.86
N GLY A 192 18.20 3.48 -27.57
CA GLY A 192 18.78 4.82 -27.59
C GLY A 192 19.77 5.12 -26.48
N SER A 193 20.27 6.38 -26.51
CA SER A 193 21.11 6.98 -25.47
C SER A 193 20.77 8.47 -25.41
N PRO A 194 20.10 8.95 -24.32
CA PRO A 194 19.67 8.20 -23.15
C PRO A 194 18.69 7.06 -23.47
N ALA A 195 18.70 6.02 -22.66
CA ALA A 195 17.87 4.85 -22.91
C ALA A 195 16.39 5.17 -22.69
N LYS A 196 15.57 4.79 -23.67
CA LYS A 196 14.11 4.73 -23.54
C LYS A 196 13.71 3.29 -23.30
N TYR A 197 12.88 3.07 -22.31
CA TYR A 197 12.37 1.75 -21.96
C TYR A 197 10.95 1.59 -22.47
N GLY A 198 10.59 0.38 -22.87
CA GLY A 198 9.25 0.12 -23.36
C GLY A 198 8.82 -1.32 -23.13
N ILE A 199 7.51 -1.53 -23.14
CA ILE A 199 6.89 -2.83 -23.08
C ILE A 199 6.21 -3.14 -24.42
N VAL A 200 6.43 -4.36 -24.91
CA VAL A 200 5.82 -4.81 -26.15
C VAL A 200 4.37 -5.22 -25.88
N VAL A 201 3.42 -4.57 -26.52
CA VAL A 201 1.96 -4.84 -26.39
C VAL A 201 1.40 -5.66 -27.53
N LYS A 202 2.08 -5.68 -28.68
CA LYS A 202 1.74 -6.53 -29.82
C LYS A 202 2.98 -7.27 -30.30
N ALA A 203 2.87 -8.58 -30.48
CA ALA A 203 3.98 -9.42 -30.92
C ALA A 203 4.53 -8.97 -32.28
N LEU A 204 5.84 -9.03 -32.43
CA LEU A 204 6.57 -8.75 -33.67
C LEU A 204 7.33 -9.98 -34.12
N ALA A 205 7.16 -10.35 -35.39
CA ALA A 205 7.93 -11.44 -35.99
C ALA A 205 9.40 -11.04 -36.18
N ALA A 206 10.29 -12.04 -36.28
CA ALA A 206 11.67 -11.79 -36.65
C ALA A 206 11.78 -11.04 -38.00
N SER A 207 12.79 -10.18 -38.09
CA SER A 207 13.03 -9.36 -39.29
C SER A 207 11.87 -8.40 -39.64
N HIS A 208 11.18 -7.88 -38.62
CA HIS A 208 10.07 -6.93 -38.80
C HIS A 208 10.51 -5.56 -39.41
N GLY A 209 11.81 -5.25 -39.40
CA GLY A 209 12.38 -4.05 -40.01
C GLY A 209 12.07 -2.71 -39.33
N LYS A 210 11.22 -2.70 -38.29
CA LYS A 210 10.78 -1.48 -37.60
C LYS A 210 11.84 -0.98 -36.62
N THR A 211 12.15 0.31 -36.68
CA THR A 211 12.90 0.99 -35.62
C THR A 211 12.04 1.08 -34.35
N PHE A 212 12.65 1.36 -33.21
CA PHE A 212 11.92 1.52 -31.96
C PHE A 212 10.85 2.64 -32.05
N ALA A 213 11.19 3.77 -32.68
CA ALA A 213 10.26 4.87 -32.85
C ALA A 213 9.06 4.51 -33.74
N GLU A 214 9.28 3.76 -34.83
CA GLU A 214 8.20 3.25 -35.68
C GLU A 214 7.33 2.24 -34.95
N ALA A 215 7.94 1.36 -34.13
CA ALA A 215 7.18 0.41 -33.34
C ALA A 215 6.30 1.08 -32.27
N VAL A 216 6.75 2.19 -31.68
CA VAL A 216 5.96 3.03 -30.78
C VAL A 216 4.84 3.73 -31.56
N ALA A 217 5.14 4.36 -32.68
CA ALA A 217 4.14 5.08 -33.51
C ALA A 217 3.02 4.14 -34.05
N ASP A 218 3.38 2.89 -34.34
CA ASP A 218 2.44 1.88 -34.83
C ASP A 218 1.71 1.10 -33.71
N GLY A 219 1.95 1.48 -32.44
CA GLY A 219 1.31 0.89 -31.26
C GLY A 219 1.72 -0.57 -30.97
N TYR A 220 2.95 -0.97 -31.32
CA TYR A 220 3.53 -2.26 -30.92
C TYR A 220 4.25 -2.17 -29.57
N VAL A 221 4.76 -1.00 -29.23
CA VAL A 221 5.54 -0.75 -28.01
C VAL A 221 4.98 0.50 -27.32
N ILE A 222 4.75 0.42 -26.02
CA ILE A 222 4.44 1.56 -25.17
C ILE A 222 5.71 1.95 -24.43
N VAL A 223 6.08 3.23 -24.47
CA VAL A 223 7.23 3.75 -23.73
C VAL A 223 6.84 3.90 -22.27
N LEU A 224 7.64 3.32 -21.37
CA LEU A 224 7.45 3.44 -19.94
C LEU A 224 8.10 4.70 -19.39
N ASP A 225 7.37 5.44 -18.57
CA ASP A 225 7.82 6.64 -17.85
C ASP A 225 7.45 6.53 -16.36
N LEU A 226 7.99 5.50 -15.70
CA LEU A 226 7.69 5.16 -14.30
C LEU A 226 8.64 5.85 -13.30
N ILE A 227 9.80 6.30 -13.76
CA ILE A 227 10.84 6.88 -12.90
C ILE A 227 11.30 8.19 -13.51
N GLN A 228 11.13 9.26 -12.73
CA GLN A 228 11.63 10.59 -13.05
C GLN A 228 12.89 10.88 -12.24
N GLU A 229 14.01 11.11 -12.92
CA GLU A 229 15.22 11.63 -12.30
C GLU A 229 15.12 13.16 -12.17
N ILE A 230 15.19 13.67 -10.95
CA ILE A 230 15.08 15.09 -10.64
C ILE A 230 15.92 15.43 -9.42
N ALA A 231 16.40 16.67 -9.33
CA ALA A 231 17.19 17.12 -8.19
C ALA A 231 16.37 17.03 -6.89
N LEU A 232 17.02 16.54 -5.81
CA LEU A 232 16.39 16.51 -4.50
C LEU A 232 16.01 17.93 -4.08
N PRO A 233 14.77 18.16 -3.61
CA PRO A 233 14.34 19.47 -3.13
C PRO A 233 15.10 19.86 -1.86
N VAL A 234 16.07 20.75 -2.00
CA VAL A 234 16.90 21.28 -0.88
C VAL A 234 16.89 22.81 -0.81
N ASP A 235 16.46 23.47 -1.87
CA ASP A 235 16.33 24.92 -1.99
C ASP A 235 15.08 25.32 -2.78
N SER A 236 14.83 26.61 -2.94
CA SER A 236 13.65 27.13 -3.64
C SER A 236 13.61 26.68 -5.11
N THR A 237 14.72 26.70 -5.80
CA THR A 237 14.78 26.38 -7.24
C THR A 237 14.48 24.91 -7.50
N THR A 238 15.11 24.01 -6.74
CA THR A 238 14.87 22.56 -6.83
C THR A 238 13.48 22.18 -6.31
N GLY A 239 12.98 22.91 -5.31
CA GLY A 239 11.63 22.74 -4.79
C GLY A 239 10.55 23.13 -5.80
N GLU A 240 10.68 24.28 -6.45
CA GLU A 240 9.77 24.73 -7.52
C GLU A 240 9.76 23.75 -8.71
N ALA A 241 10.94 23.28 -9.11
CA ALA A 241 11.07 22.30 -10.18
C ALA A 241 10.36 21.00 -9.86
N PHE A 242 10.50 20.49 -8.62
CA PHE A 242 9.80 19.29 -8.17
C PHE A 242 8.28 19.47 -8.15
N VAL A 243 7.79 20.58 -7.58
CA VAL A 243 6.34 20.85 -7.52
C VAL A 243 5.75 21.01 -8.92
N LYS A 244 6.46 21.68 -9.82
CA LYS A 244 6.06 21.81 -11.22
C LYS A 244 5.94 20.43 -11.87
N GLN A 245 6.95 19.57 -11.72
CA GLN A 245 6.94 18.21 -12.28
C GLN A 245 5.77 17.38 -11.71
N VAL A 246 5.53 17.41 -10.40
CA VAL A 246 4.40 16.70 -9.80
C VAL A 246 3.06 17.18 -10.36
N LYS A 247 2.89 18.48 -10.58
CA LYS A 247 1.67 19.04 -11.19
C LYS A 247 1.50 18.58 -12.63
N GLU A 248 2.54 18.58 -13.42
CA GLU A 248 2.53 18.06 -14.80
C GLU A 248 2.13 16.58 -14.81
N ASP A 249 2.69 15.78 -13.88
CA ASP A 249 2.37 14.35 -13.77
C ASP A 249 0.93 14.11 -13.27
N VAL A 250 0.39 14.99 -12.42
CA VAL A 250 -1.03 14.96 -12.01
C VAL A 250 -1.94 15.33 -13.19
N GLU A 251 -1.59 16.31 -14.01
CA GLU A 251 -2.35 16.64 -15.23
C GLU A 251 -2.37 15.47 -16.19
N ILE A 252 -1.25 14.75 -16.36
CA ILE A 252 -1.17 13.52 -17.16
C ILE A 252 -2.07 12.43 -16.58
N ALA A 253 -2.10 12.25 -15.26
CA ALA A 253 -2.94 11.25 -14.60
C ALA A 253 -4.45 11.57 -14.70
N ASN A 254 -4.80 12.84 -14.85
CA ASN A 254 -6.18 13.31 -15.00
C ASN A 254 -6.70 13.22 -16.45
N ASP A 255 -5.90 12.71 -17.37
CA ASP A 255 -6.29 12.47 -18.76
C ASP A 255 -5.92 11.04 -19.16
N ILE A 256 -6.31 10.64 -20.37
CA ILE A 256 -5.95 9.34 -20.92
C ILE A 256 -4.43 9.31 -21.15
N SER A 257 -3.76 8.37 -20.53
CA SER A 257 -2.30 8.28 -20.57
C SER A 257 -1.81 6.85 -20.79
N GLU A 258 -0.64 6.70 -21.39
CA GLU A 258 0.05 5.44 -21.62
C GLU A 258 1.47 5.48 -21.03
N GLY A 259 1.98 4.32 -20.58
CA GLY A 259 3.35 4.22 -20.07
C GLY A 259 3.54 4.60 -18.59
N TYR A 260 2.46 4.93 -17.88
CA TYR A 260 2.46 5.29 -16.46
C TYR A 260 1.94 4.16 -15.56
N SER A 261 1.84 2.96 -16.08
CA SER A 261 1.56 1.74 -15.32
C SER A 261 2.65 0.71 -15.53
N LEU A 262 2.87 -0.19 -14.57
CA LEU A 262 3.89 -1.24 -14.67
C LEU A 262 3.66 -2.20 -15.85
N ASN A 263 2.43 -2.36 -16.30
CA ASN A 263 2.11 -3.17 -17.49
C ASN A 263 2.04 -2.35 -18.79
N GLY A 264 2.32 -1.05 -18.75
CA GLY A 264 2.24 -0.17 -19.91
C GLY A 264 0.83 -0.03 -20.50
N ASN A 265 -0.22 -0.23 -19.70
CA ASN A 265 -1.59 -0.15 -20.14
C ASN A 265 -2.01 1.30 -20.42
N THR A 266 -2.97 1.47 -21.30
CA THR A 266 -3.68 2.74 -21.43
C THR A 266 -4.55 2.96 -20.19
N LEU A 267 -4.32 4.06 -19.51
CA LEU A 267 -5.06 4.46 -18.31
C LEU A 267 -6.09 5.53 -18.67
N GLY A 268 -7.27 5.43 -18.03
CA GLY A 268 -8.24 6.53 -18.00
C GLY A 268 -7.90 7.52 -16.88
N VAL A 269 -8.82 8.45 -16.63
CA VAL A 269 -8.69 9.47 -15.58
C VAL A 269 -8.49 8.82 -14.20
N THR A 270 -7.44 9.23 -13.49
CA THR A 270 -7.12 8.80 -12.14
C THR A 270 -7.44 9.93 -11.16
N GLU A 271 -8.56 9.79 -10.44
CA GLU A 271 -9.02 10.82 -9.47
C GLU A 271 -8.42 10.62 -8.07
N ASP A 272 -7.98 9.42 -7.73
CA ASP A 272 -7.55 9.01 -6.39
C ASP A 272 -6.03 8.98 -6.27
N LEU A 273 -5.37 10.12 -6.50
CA LEU A 273 -3.93 10.24 -6.44
C LEU A 273 -3.41 10.48 -5.03
N VAL A 274 -2.31 9.80 -4.70
CA VAL A 274 -1.58 9.95 -3.44
C VAL A 274 -0.12 10.25 -3.74
N LEU A 275 0.38 11.36 -3.20
CA LEU A 275 1.80 11.71 -3.23
C LEU A 275 2.44 11.27 -1.90
N ILE A 276 3.26 10.22 -1.96
CA ILE A 276 3.99 9.72 -0.80
C ILE A 276 5.39 10.30 -0.82
N VAL A 277 5.78 11.01 0.23
CA VAL A 277 7.04 11.75 0.29
C VAL A 277 7.89 11.25 1.46
N LYS A 278 9.20 11.17 1.24
CA LYS A 278 10.18 10.82 2.29
C LYS A 278 10.27 11.94 3.32
N GLN A 279 10.43 11.57 4.58
CA GLN A 279 10.67 12.52 5.67
C GLN A 279 11.89 13.42 5.37
N GLY A 280 11.75 14.72 5.61
CA GLY A 280 12.79 15.72 5.38
C GLY A 280 12.63 16.51 4.08
N VAL A 281 11.84 16.03 3.12
CA VAL A 281 11.57 16.74 1.85
C VAL A 281 10.57 17.88 2.06
N ILE A 282 9.46 17.63 2.76
CA ILE A 282 8.43 18.66 3.00
C ILE A 282 8.97 19.86 3.78
N PRO A 283 9.69 19.70 4.92
CA PRO A 283 10.28 20.86 5.62
C PRO A 283 11.24 21.67 4.77
N ALA A 284 12.03 21.05 3.89
CA ALA A 284 12.92 21.76 2.97
C ALA A 284 12.11 22.60 1.96
N LEU A 285 10.98 22.07 1.48
CA LEU A 285 10.05 22.79 0.64
C LEU A 285 9.38 23.96 1.39
N GLU A 286 8.90 23.76 2.63
CA GLU A 286 8.15 24.75 3.41
C GLU A 286 9.01 25.93 3.85
N VAL A 287 10.26 25.72 4.24
CA VAL A 287 11.12 26.78 4.78
C VAL A 287 11.59 27.76 3.72
N GLU A 288 11.86 27.32 2.50
CA GLU A 288 12.49 28.18 1.48
C GLU A 288 11.57 28.52 0.30
N THR A 289 10.69 27.61 -0.10
CA THR A 289 9.83 27.80 -1.29
C THR A 289 8.39 28.16 -0.93
N PHE A 290 7.90 27.70 0.22
CA PHE A 290 6.48 27.69 0.54
C PHE A 290 6.03 28.79 1.51
N ALA A 291 6.90 29.50 2.16
CA ALA A 291 6.50 30.67 2.96
C ALA A 291 5.74 31.74 2.11
N GLY A 292 5.90 31.72 0.80
CA GLY A 292 5.20 32.57 -0.14
C GLY A 292 4.17 31.89 -1.05
N ALA A 293 4.27 30.59 -1.29
CA ALA A 293 3.53 29.91 -2.36
C ALA A 293 2.38 29.02 -1.87
N PHE A 294 2.50 28.36 -0.69
CA PHE A 294 1.43 27.49 -0.17
C PHE A 294 0.25 28.22 0.47
N HIS A 295 0.36 29.52 0.72
CA HIS A 295 -0.80 30.34 1.15
C HIS A 295 -1.68 30.79 -0.02
N ARG A 296 -1.37 30.39 -1.24
CA ARG A 296 -2.23 30.62 -2.41
C ARG A 296 -2.96 29.32 -2.73
N GLU A 297 -4.27 29.34 -2.74
CA GLU A 297 -5.15 28.22 -3.13
C GLU A 297 -4.80 27.63 -4.51
N ASP A 298 -4.12 28.39 -5.36
CA ASP A 298 -3.70 28.02 -6.72
C ASP A 298 -2.44 27.13 -6.79
N VAL A 299 -1.78 26.81 -5.66
CA VAL A 299 -0.50 26.07 -5.63
C VAL A 299 -0.65 24.68 -4.99
N ALA A 300 -1.84 24.35 -4.49
CA ALA A 300 -2.07 23.02 -3.94
C ALA A 300 -1.84 21.93 -5.00
N VAL A 301 -1.06 20.91 -4.64
CA VAL A 301 -0.97 19.69 -5.45
C VAL A 301 -2.31 18.98 -5.30
N PRO A 302 -3.05 18.67 -6.39
CA PRO A 302 -4.34 17.99 -6.31
C PRO A 302 -4.18 16.49 -6.04
N ALA A 303 -3.44 16.16 -4.98
CA ALA A 303 -3.20 14.80 -4.49
C ALA A 303 -3.08 14.84 -2.96
N GLU A 304 -3.51 13.76 -2.30
CA GLU A 304 -3.27 13.61 -0.86
C GLU A 304 -1.79 13.40 -0.60
N VAL A 305 -1.19 14.21 0.29
CA VAL A 305 0.23 14.10 0.63
C VAL A 305 0.41 13.27 1.89
N VAL A 306 1.19 12.18 1.79
CA VAL A 306 1.53 11.29 2.90
C VAL A 306 3.04 11.26 3.12
N VAL A 307 3.49 11.58 4.34
CA VAL A 307 4.91 11.55 4.69
C VAL A 307 5.29 10.24 5.34
N VAL A 308 6.23 9.50 4.73
CA VAL A 308 6.81 8.27 5.26
C VAL A 308 8.26 8.49 5.70
N LYS A 309 8.79 7.60 6.56
CA LYS A 309 10.16 7.71 7.04
C LYS A 309 11.18 7.54 5.90
N ASP A 310 11.05 6.49 5.13
CA ASP A 310 11.92 6.12 4.02
C ASP A 310 11.23 5.08 3.12
N PHE A 311 11.80 4.79 1.96
CA PHE A 311 11.36 3.75 1.01
C PHE A 311 12.18 2.46 1.11
N GLY A 312 12.85 2.22 2.24
CA GLY A 312 13.77 1.09 2.42
C GLY A 312 15.18 1.39 1.95
N SER A 313 16.15 0.59 2.41
CA SER A 313 17.58 0.81 2.12
C SER A 313 17.92 0.66 0.64
N ALA A 314 17.25 -0.24 -0.08
CA ALA A 314 17.46 -0.45 -1.51
C ALA A 314 17.04 0.77 -2.34
N ASN A 315 16.04 1.52 -1.86
CA ASN A 315 15.46 2.68 -2.55
C ASN A 315 15.88 4.01 -1.91
N ALA A 316 17.08 4.09 -1.35
CA ALA A 316 17.56 5.27 -0.62
C ALA A 316 17.55 6.56 -1.44
N ASN A 317 17.74 6.47 -2.76
CA ASN A 317 17.78 7.58 -3.70
C ASN A 317 16.37 8.08 -4.11
N TYR A 318 15.31 7.31 -3.79
CA TYR A 318 13.96 7.76 -4.05
C TYR A 318 13.47 8.64 -2.91
N PHE A 319 12.78 9.71 -3.24
CA PHE A 319 12.29 10.66 -2.23
C PHE A 319 10.80 10.97 -2.32
N ALA A 320 10.16 10.64 -3.44
CA ALA A 320 8.71 10.75 -3.58
C ALA A 320 8.15 9.70 -4.55
N VAL A 321 6.87 9.38 -4.39
CA VAL A 321 6.10 8.50 -5.27
C VAL A 321 4.71 9.08 -5.43
N LEU A 322 4.28 9.26 -6.66
CA LEU A 322 2.90 9.60 -7.03
C LEU A 322 2.22 8.34 -7.55
N MET A 323 1.13 7.94 -6.93
CA MET A 323 0.43 6.72 -7.32
C MET A 323 -1.07 6.79 -7.07
N ASP A 324 -1.82 5.93 -7.76
CA ASP A 324 -3.24 5.70 -7.48
C ASP A 324 -3.41 5.04 -6.10
N GLY A 325 -4.36 5.52 -5.31
CA GLY A 325 -4.70 4.95 -3.99
C GLY A 325 -5.17 3.49 -4.03
N ARG A 326 -5.50 2.96 -5.21
CA ARG A 326 -5.83 1.56 -5.45
C ARG A 326 -4.61 0.70 -5.80
N GLY A 327 -3.45 1.31 -6.07
CA GLY A 327 -2.25 0.64 -6.56
C GLY A 327 -1.69 -0.42 -5.62
N MET A 328 -1.90 -0.29 -4.31
CA MET A 328 -1.56 -1.32 -3.35
C MET A 328 -2.63 -1.45 -2.27
N LYS A 329 -2.86 -2.67 -1.78
CA LYS A 329 -3.78 -2.95 -0.66
C LYS A 329 -3.24 -4.06 0.22
N LEU A 330 -3.37 -3.91 1.53
CA LEU A 330 -3.05 -4.93 2.53
C LEU A 330 -4.34 -5.47 3.11
N HIS A 331 -4.75 -6.65 2.65
CA HIS A 331 -5.96 -7.33 3.10
C HIS A 331 -5.65 -8.23 4.29
N ASN A 332 -6.54 -8.25 5.28
CA ASN A 332 -6.45 -9.20 6.38
C ASN A 332 -7.27 -10.45 6.06
N THR A 333 -6.66 -11.63 6.21
CA THR A 333 -7.30 -12.92 5.95
C THR A 333 -7.58 -13.73 7.20
N TYR A 334 -6.88 -13.41 8.29
CA TYR A 334 -7.08 -14.06 9.57
C TYR A 334 -6.71 -13.14 10.72
N ASN A 335 -7.59 -13.03 11.68
CA ASN A 335 -7.38 -12.26 12.89
C ASN A 335 -8.02 -12.98 14.08
N ALA A 336 -7.21 -13.40 15.06
CA ALA A 336 -7.72 -14.10 16.24
C ALA A 336 -6.85 -13.80 17.46
N THR A 337 -7.49 -13.62 18.59
CA THR A 337 -6.85 -13.61 19.89
C THR A 337 -6.94 -15.01 20.51
N ARG A 338 -5.85 -15.50 21.03
CA ARG A 338 -5.74 -16.78 21.73
C ARG A 338 -5.01 -16.57 23.03
N GLU A 339 -5.33 -17.39 24.00
CA GLU A 339 -4.71 -17.36 25.32
C GLU A 339 -4.18 -18.73 25.71
N ASN A 340 -3.17 -18.74 26.55
CA ASN A 340 -2.61 -19.95 27.13
C ASN A 340 -2.15 -19.65 28.56
N MET A 341 -2.73 -20.38 29.50
CA MET A 341 -2.36 -20.34 30.90
C MET A 341 -1.25 -21.34 31.15
N ASN A 342 -0.19 -20.90 31.80
CA ASN A 342 0.88 -21.78 32.26
C ASN A 342 0.77 -21.91 33.78
N GLY A 343 0.42 -23.13 34.23
CA GLY A 343 0.26 -23.42 35.64
C GLY A 343 1.58 -23.57 36.41
N ASP A 344 2.67 -23.94 35.71
CA ASP A 344 3.98 -24.10 36.34
C ASP A 344 4.65 -22.75 36.59
N GLY A 345 4.50 -21.79 35.69
CA GLY A 345 5.07 -20.45 35.80
C GLY A 345 4.11 -19.37 36.31
N ASP A 346 2.89 -19.74 36.66
CA ASP A 346 1.81 -18.86 37.18
C ASP A 346 1.64 -17.56 36.34
N PHE A 347 1.49 -17.73 35.02
CA PHE A 347 1.28 -16.62 34.10
C PHE A 347 0.28 -16.96 32.98
N LEU A 348 -0.37 -15.92 32.44
CA LEU A 348 -1.22 -15.96 31.27
C LEU A 348 -0.52 -15.36 30.08
N ASN A 349 -0.40 -16.13 29.00
CA ASN A 349 0.04 -15.61 27.70
C ASN A 349 -1.17 -15.29 26.84
N ILE A 350 -1.17 -14.08 26.28
CA ILE A 350 -2.15 -13.62 25.32
C ILE A 350 -1.46 -13.49 23.98
N PHE A 351 -2.02 -14.10 22.95
CA PHE A 351 -1.50 -14.07 21.58
C PHE A 351 -2.51 -13.41 20.65
N ARG A 352 -2.05 -12.41 19.92
CA ARG A 352 -2.77 -11.88 18.77
C ARG A 352 -2.18 -12.48 17.52
N HIS A 353 -2.98 -13.21 16.78
CA HIS A 353 -2.61 -13.81 15.50
C HIS A 353 -3.15 -12.97 14.36
N THR A 354 -2.34 -12.74 13.34
CA THR A 354 -2.75 -12.11 12.08
C THR A 354 -2.17 -12.85 10.90
N GLU A 355 -2.90 -12.86 9.81
CA GLU A 355 -2.43 -13.25 8.50
C GLU A 355 -2.95 -12.22 7.50
N ASP A 356 -2.03 -11.65 6.74
CA ASP A 356 -2.34 -10.59 5.80
C ASP A 356 -1.93 -11.02 4.39
N THR A 357 -2.66 -10.54 3.38
CA THR A 357 -2.33 -10.71 1.97
C THR A 357 -2.03 -9.34 1.38
N ALA A 358 -0.83 -9.19 0.86
CA ALA A 358 -0.39 -8.00 0.17
C ALA A 358 -0.81 -8.09 -1.31
N TYR A 359 -1.40 -7.04 -1.83
CA TYR A 359 -1.80 -6.91 -3.21
C TYR A 359 -1.13 -5.68 -3.83
N LEU A 360 -0.51 -5.85 -5.00
CA LEU A 360 0.08 -4.77 -5.79
C LEU A 360 -0.58 -4.79 -7.18
N CYS A 361 -1.29 -3.71 -7.52
CA CYS A 361 -1.89 -3.56 -8.83
C CYS A 361 -0.85 -2.99 -9.81
N ARG A 362 -0.63 -3.68 -10.93
CA ARG A 362 0.29 -3.20 -11.98
C ARG A 362 -0.40 -2.37 -13.06
N ASN A 363 -1.74 -2.25 -12.99
CA ASN A 363 -2.56 -1.61 -14.00
C ASN A 363 -3.01 -0.20 -13.59
N THR A 364 -2.42 0.37 -12.55
CA THR A 364 -2.76 1.70 -12.03
C THR A 364 -1.62 2.68 -12.24
N PHE A 365 -1.93 3.97 -12.17
CA PHE A 365 -0.94 5.05 -12.31
C PHE A 365 0.14 4.95 -11.22
N PHE A 366 1.39 5.02 -11.67
CA PHE A 366 2.56 5.00 -10.78
C PHE A 366 3.69 5.82 -11.38
N LYS A 367 4.27 6.73 -10.59
CA LYS A 367 5.49 7.45 -10.92
C LYS A 367 6.35 7.67 -9.69
N ALA A 368 7.62 7.30 -9.76
CA ALA A 368 8.59 7.46 -8.69
C ALA A 368 9.61 8.55 -9.03
N TYR A 369 10.01 9.34 -8.04
CA TYR A 369 10.99 10.42 -8.19
C TYR A 369 12.29 10.03 -7.52
N LYS A 370 13.35 10.00 -8.32
CA LYS A 370 14.70 9.61 -7.92
C LYS A 370 15.62 10.84 -7.90
N ALA A 371 16.39 10.97 -6.83
CA ALA A 371 17.37 12.04 -6.71
C ALA A 371 18.57 11.78 -7.65
N VAL A 372 18.94 12.83 -8.40
CA VAL A 372 20.15 12.86 -9.25
C VAL A 372 21.36 13.25 -8.42
#